data_34a106a84fe26b3db88b5e30c83908fe
#
_entry.id   34a106a84fe26b3db88b5e30c83908fe
#
_cell.length_a   1.000
_cell.length_b   1.000
_cell.length_c   1.000
_cell.angle_alpha   90.00
_cell.angle_beta   90.00
_cell.angle_gamma   90.00
#
_symmetry.space_group_name_H-M   'P 1'
#
loop_
_entity.id
_entity.type
_entity.pdbx_description
1 polymer ?
#
loop_
_entity_poly.entity_id
_entity_poly.type
_entity_poly.pdbx_seq_one_letter_code
_entity_poly.pdbx_strand_id
1 'polypeptide(L)'
;MSSGVIEDTAILKKITGRQLIRVEQKNQKAFDARIYAKEWLNCNTLPQIGTNDQNDAYYRRNVIVGFPNKFEEKDYRPGCLACQWEEAQDRAQGIFNQDIDLTDKLTTPEELSAIFNLLMYALRGILKNKRIFINEKTMRERRQKYEMAANPVAVFLRIAMDPESTETDATTKETAYLAYQKFCKHYKLAVMGSTMFGKQMKLHIEDKRETINGKTVRVWKGFKLTKDFLGVVPEQETLDAANIWGV
;
A
#
# COMPACT_ATOMS: atom_id res chain seq x y z
N MET A 1 -15.71 -2.30 3.38
CA MET A 1 -15.25 -1.80 4.69
C MET A 1 -14.60 -0.46 4.46
N SER A 2 -15.00 0.59 5.18
CA SER A 2 -14.36 1.89 5.10
C SER A 2 -12.92 1.73 5.58
N SER A 3 -11.95 2.20 4.81
CA SER A 3 -10.58 2.34 5.29
C SER A 3 -10.63 3.26 6.52
N GLY A 4 -10.40 2.69 7.69
CA GLY A 4 -10.45 3.46 8.92
C GLY A 4 -9.39 4.56 8.90
N VAL A 5 -9.74 5.72 9.41
CA VAL A 5 -8.75 6.79 9.67
C VAL A 5 -8.29 6.62 11.11
N ILE A 6 -6.97 6.58 11.33
CA ILE A 6 -6.39 6.66 12.67
C ILE A 6 -6.22 8.13 12.99
N GLU A 7 -7.12 8.66 13.81
CA GLU A 7 -7.09 10.07 14.23
C GLU A 7 -5.94 10.37 15.20
N ASP A 8 -5.61 9.40 16.07
CA ASP A 8 -4.56 9.55 17.08
C ASP A 8 -3.65 8.32 17.13
N THR A 9 -2.37 8.50 16.87
CA THR A 9 -1.35 7.47 16.96
C THR A 9 -0.59 7.47 18.29
N ALA A 10 -1.04 8.25 19.29
CA ALA A 10 -0.32 8.42 20.56
C ALA A 10 -0.14 7.09 21.31
N ILE A 11 -1.16 6.25 21.33
CA ILE A 11 -1.09 4.94 22.00
C ILE A 11 -0.06 4.06 21.31
N LEU A 12 -0.08 3.95 19.98
CA LEU A 12 0.90 3.17 19.21
C LEU A 12 2.32 3.69 19.43
N LYS A 13 2.49 5.00 19.48
CA LYS A 13 3.80 5.63 19.80
C LYS A 13 4.27 5.32 21.20
N LYS A 14 3.38 5.30 22.19
CA LYS A 14 3.70 4.93 23.58
C LYS A 14 4.11 3.46 23.70
N ILE A 15 3.34 2.55 23.12
CA ILE A 15 3.62 1.10 23.13
C ILE A 15 4.97 0.83 22.47
N THR A 16 5.17 1.27 21.24
CA THR A 16 6.41 1.05 20.48
C THR A 16 7.61 1.83 21.06
N GLY A 17 7.36 2.92 21.78
CA GLY A 17 8.37 3.71 22.49
C GLY A 17 8.71 3.19 23.87
N ARG A 18 8.12 2.08 24.34
CA ARG A 18 8.29 1.52 25.68
C ARG A 18 8.01 2.52 26.80
N GLN A 19 7.07 3.42 26.59
CA GLN A 19 6.65 4.37 27.63
C GLN A 19 5.73 3.68 28.64
N LEU A 20 5.61 4.29 29.83
CA LEU A 20 4.62 3.86 30.81
C LEU A 20 3.22 4.18 30.28
N ILE A 21 2.35 3.19 30.34
CA ILE A 21 0.95 3.29 29.93
C ILE A 21 0.12 2.93 31.16
N ARG A 22 -0.81 3.82 31.49
CA ARG A 22 -1.79 3.55 32.53
C ARG A 22 -2.80 2.54 32.02
N VAL A 23 -2.89 1.43 32.70
CA VAL A 23 -3.83 0.34 32.40
C VAL A 23 -4.93 0.36 33.46
N GLU A 24 -6.16 0.40 32.98
CA GLU A 24 -7.34 0.38 33.84
C GLU A 24 -8.19 -0.85 33.51
N GLN A 25 -8.53 -1.60 34.52
CA GLN A 25 -9.44 -2.72 34.44
C GLN A 25 -10.65 -2.45 35.30
N LYS A 26 -11.84 -2.79 34.82
CA LYS A 26 -13.09 -2.59 35.55
C LYS A 26 -13.01 -3.23 36.94
N ASN A 27 -13.35 -2.45 37.98
CA ASN A 27 -13.33 -2.86 39.38
C ASN A 27 -11.96 -3.19 39.98
N GLN A 28 -10.86 -2.76 39.35
CA GLN A 28 -9.51 -2.90 39.88
C GLN A 28 -8.80 -1.55 39.94
N LYS A 29 -7.75 -1.46 40.77
CA LYS A 29 -6.90 -0.27 40.82
C LYS A 29 -6.11 -0.16 39.53
N ALA A 30 -6.10 1.03 38.94
CA ALA A 30 -5.26 1.32 37.81
C ALA A 30 -3.77 1.16 38.16
N PHE A 31 -2.99 0.63 37.25
CA PHE A 31 -1.54 0.49 37.39
C PHE A 31 -0.81 0.93 36.15
N ASP A 32 0.45 1.29 36.30
CA ASP A 32 1.29 1.69 35.19
C ASP A 32 2.09 0.46 34.70
N ALA A 33 2.03 0.21 33.39
CA ALA A 33 2.71 -0.88 32.74
C ALA A 33 3.61 -0.38 31.60
N ARG A 34 4.70 -1.10 31.37
CA ARG A 34 5.57 -0.88 30.23
C ARG A 34 5.47 -2.11 29.31
N ILE A 35 5.05 -1.86 28.07
CA ILE A 35 4.84 -2.93 27.09
C ILE A 35 6.15 -3.19 26.34
N TYR A 36 6.58 -4.44 26.31
CA TYR A 36 7.77 -4.91 25.59
C TYR A 36 7.39 -5.75 24.35
N ALA A 37 6.10 -5.92 24.06
CA ALA A 37 5.62 -6.67 22.93
C ALA A 37 6.09 -6.09 21.60
N LYS A 38 6.21 -6.95 20.61
CA LYS A 38 6.33 -6.58 19.19
C LYS A 38 4.93 -6.62 18.60
N GLU A 39 4.52 -5.54 17.96
CA GLU A 39 3.23 -5.47 17.31
C GLU A 39 3.32 -6.00 15.88
N TRP A 40 2.38 -6.84 15.54
CA TRP A 40 2.19 -7.35 14.19
C TRP A 40 0.75 -7.08 13.76
N LEU A 41 0.59 -6.24 12.73
CA LEU A 41 -0.71 -5.82 12.23
C LEU A 41 -0.92 -6.37 10.82
N ASN A 42 -1.98 -7.14 10.63
CA ASN A 42 -2.40 -7.64 9.33
C ASN A 42 -3.60 -6.84 8.84
N CYS A 43 -3.53 -6.32 7.64
CA CYS A 43 -4.63 -5.59 7.01
C CYS A 43 -4.59 -5.73 5.49
N ASN A 44 -5.75 -5.72 4.86
CA ASN A 44 -5.85 -5.69 3.39
C ASN A 44 -5.62 -4.28 2.84
N THR A 45 -5.90 -3.26 3.63
CA THR A 45 -5.70 -1.85 3.27
C THR A 45 -5.16 -1.12 4.47
N LEU A 46 -4.07 -0.38 4.30
CA LEU A 46 -3.52 0.43 5.38
C LEU A 46 -4.49 1.55 5.76
N PRO A 47 -4.67 1.79 7.06
CA PRO A 47 -5.48 2.91 7.53
C PRO A 47 -4.82 4.24 7.16
N GLN A 48 -5.63 5.24 6.85
CA GLN A 48 -5.12 6.60 6.66
C GLN A 48 -4.78 7.23 8.03
N ILE A 49 -3.76 8.06 8.06
CA ILE A 49 -3.39 8.81 9.26
C ILE A 49 -4.07 10.18 9.17
N GLY A 50 -4.75 10.57 10.23
CA GLY A 50 -5.39 11.88 10.34
C GLY A 50 -4.40 13.02 10.17
N THR A 51 -4.88 14.15 9.65
CA THR A 51 -4.03 15.33 9.34
C THR A 51 -3.31 15.89 10.55
N ASN A 52 -3.87 15.72 11.73
CA ASN A 52 -3.31 16.21 12.98
C ASN A 52 -2.11 15.41 13.51
N ASP A 53 -1.85 14.21 12.98
CA ASP A 53 -0.82 13.30 13.48
C ASP A 53 0.18 12.84 12.41
N GLN A 54 0.36 13.63 11.36
CA GLN A 54 1.29 13.32 10.24
C GLN A 54 2.76 13.55 10.62
N ASN A 55 3.17 13.22 11.84
CA ASN A 55 4.56 13.36 12.22
C ASN A 55 5.40 12.13 11.83
N ASP A 56 6.67 12.34 11.56
CA ASP A 56 7.62 11.29 11.16
C ASP A 56 7.79 10.19 12.22
N ALA A 57 7.40 10.45 13.46
CA ALA A 57 7.54 9.49 14.55
C ALA A 57 6.68 8.24 14.36
N TYR A 58 5.53 8.34 13.70
CA TYR A 58 4.72 7.19 13.32
C TYR A 58 5.41 6.35 12.24
N TYR A 59 5.77 6.97 11.13
CA TYR A 59 6.37 6.27 9.98
C TYR A 59 7.69 5.59 10.32
N ARG A 60 8.47 6.17 11.23
CA ARG A 60 9.74 5.63 11.70
C ARG A 60 9.60 4.30 12.45
N ARG A 61 8.43 4.06 13.06
CA ARG A 61 8.16 2.87 13.89
C ARG A 61 7.56 1.71 13.11
N ASN A 62 7.08 1.95 11.89
CA ASN A 62 6.39 0.96 11.09
C ASN A 62 7.29 0.40 9.98
N VAL A 63 7.29 -0.91 9.84
CA VAL A 63 7.85 -1.62 8.69
C VAL A 63 6.70 -2.24 7.92
N ILE A 64 6.55 -1.85 6.67
CA ILE A 64 5.47 -2.36 5.80
C ILE A 64 6.02 -3.48 4.96
N VAL A 65 5.44 -4.68 5.11
CA VAL A 65 5.70 -5.83 4.26
C VAL A 65 4.48 -6.05 3.38
N GLY A 66 4.66 -5.90 2.08
CA GLY A 66 3.59 -6.11 1.09
C GLY A 66 3.57 -7.56 0.62
N PHE A 67 2.38 -8.11 0.49
CA PHE A 67 2.14 -9.42 -0.13
C PHE A 67 1.32 -9.18 -1.41
N PRO A 68 1.97 -8.87 -2.54
CA PRO A 68 1.27 -8.48 -3.77
C PRO A 68 0.66 -9.67 -4.52
N ASN A 69 1.10 -10.88 -4.23
CA ASN A 69 0.67 -12.06 -4.92
C ASN A 69 -0.70 -12.52 -4.42
N LYS A 70 -1.49 -13.03 -5.35
CA LYS A 70 -2.81 -13.60 -5.11
C LYS A 70 -2.74 -15.11 -5.29
N PHE A 71 -3.34 -15.84 -4.39
CA PHE A 71 -3.41 -17.29 -4.47
C PHE A 71 -4.87 -17.68 -4.65
N GLU A 72 -5.16 -18.40 -5.73
CA GLU A 72 -6.50 -18.85 -6.09
C GLU A 72 -6.48 -20.35 -6.41
N GLU A 73 -7.60 -21.01 -6.21
CA GLU A 73 -7.78 -22.36 -6.67
C GLU A 73 -7.87 -22.35 -8.20
N LYS A 74 -6.95 -23.03 -8.86
CA LYS A 74 -6.84 -23.11 -10.32
C LYS A 74 -6.68 -24.57 -10.73
N ASP A 75 -7.40 -24.98 -11.78
CA ASP A 75 -7.33 -26.33 -12.35
C ASP A 75 -6.39 -26.33 -13.56
N TYR A 76 -5.09 -26.23 -13.32
CA TYR A 76 -4.09 -26.37 -14.38
C TYR A 76 -3.78 -27.86 -14.61
N ARG A 77 -4.27 -28.40 -15.72
CA ARG A 77 -4.07 -29.83 -16.05
C ARG A 77 -2.65 -30.07 -16.56
N PRO A 78 -1.90 -31.01 -15.97
CA PRO A 78 -0.58 -31.40 -16.45
C PRO A 78 -0.63 -31.84 -17.93
N GLY A 79 0.29 -31.30 -18.74
CA GLY A 79 0.38 -31.63 -20.18
C GLY A 79 -0.60 -30.85 -21.07
N CYS A 80 -1.50 -30.05 -20.56
CA CYS A 80 -2.37 -29.20 -21.36
C CYS A 80 -1.65 -27.91 -21.75
N LEU A 81 -1.38 -27.69 -23.03
CA LEU A 81 -0.71 -26.48 -23.53
C LEU A 81 -1.48 -25.19 -23.24
N ALA A 82 -2.81 -25.22 -23.32
CA ALA A 82 -3.64 -24.06 -23.00
C ALA A 82 -3.55 -23.71 -21.52
N CYS A 83 -3.56 -24.70 -20.62
CA CYS A 83 -3.39 -24.49 -19.19
C CYS A 83 -1.99 -23.95 -18.83
N GLN A 84 -0.93 -24.43 -19.51
CA GLN A 84 0.43 -23.91 -19.32
C GLN A 84 0.55 -22.43 -19.73
N TRP A 85 -0.11 -22.06 -20.83
CA TRP A 85 -0.13 -20.67 -21.28
C TRP A 85 -0.92 -19.76 -20.31
N GLU A 86 -2.06 -20.23 -19.82
CA GLU A 86 -2.86 -19.54 -18.82
C GLU A 86 -2.10 -19.38 -17.51
N GLU A 87 -1.45 -20.43 -17.02
CA GLU A 87 -0.58 -20.39 -15.83
C GLU A 87 0.55 -19.37 -15.98
N ALA A 88 1.19 -19.32 -17.16
CA ALA A 88 2.25 -18.35 -17.43
C ALA A 88 1.74 -16.91 -17.41
N GLN A 89 0.54 -16.65 -17.92
CA GLN A 89 -0.10 -15.33 -17.87
C GLN A 89 -0.50 -14.95 -16.43
N ASP A 90 -1.09 -15.88 -15.70
CA ASP A 90 -1.49 -15.66 -14.30
C ASP A 90 -0.26 -15.35 -13.43
N ARG A 91 0.83 -16.11 -13.58
CA ARG A 91 2.11 -15.84 -12.89
C ARG A 91 2.68 -14.47 -13.22
N ALA A 92 2.59 -14.04 -14.49
CA ALA A 92 3.03 -12.69 -14.88
C ALA A 92 2.19 -11.58 -14.24
N GLN A 93 0.96 -11.88 -13.80
CA GLN A 93 0.07 -10.98 -13.07
C GLN A 93 0.18 -11.12 -11.54
N GLY A 94 1.06 -12.02 -11.05
CA GLY A 94 1.20 -12.30 -9.62
C GLY A 94 0.09 -13.19 -9.06
N ILE A 95 -0.60 -13.95 -9.92
CA ILE A 95 -1.63 -14.93 -9.54
C ILE A 95 -0.99 -16.32 -9.55
N PHE A 96 -1.14 -17.03 -8.47
CA PHE A 96 -0.55 -18.37 -8.27
C PHE A 96 -1.62 -19.36 -7.85
N ASN A 97 -1.40 -20.64 -8.15
CA ASN A 97 -2.26 -21.69 -7.65
C ASN A 97 -2.11 -21.82 -6.13
N GLN A 98 -3.23 -21.99 -5.45
CA GLN A 98 -3.26 -22.21 -4.01
C GLN A 98 -2.72 -23.61 -3.69
N ASP A 99 -1.82 -23.71 -2.73
CA ASP A 99 -1.39 -24.97 -2.14
C ASP A 99 -2.14 -25.21 -0.83
N ILE A 100 -3.12 -26.10 -0.86
CA ILE A 100 -3.98 -26.39 0.30
C ILE A 100 -3.18 -27.01 1.44
N ASP A 101 -2.16 -27.81 1.11
CA ASP A 101 -1.32 -28.52 2.10
C ASP A 101 -0.11 -27.71 2.56
N LEU A 102 -0.03 -26.42 2.19
CA LEU A 102 1.14 -25.58 2.47
C LEU A 102 1.49 -25.56 3.96
N THR A 103 0.47 -25.45 4.81
CA THR A 103 0.68 -25.41 6.28
C THR A 103 1.33 -26.69 6.76
N ASP A 104 0.83 -27.84 6.34
CA ASP A 104 1.37 -29.15 6.76
C ASP A 104 2.79 -29.36 6.24
N LYS A 105 3.06 -28.95 4.99
CA LYS A 105 4.41 -28.98 4.41
C LYS A 105 5.40 -28.12 5.19
N LEU A 106 5.00 -26.90 5.57
CA LEU A 106 5.87 -25.94 6.28
C LEU A 106 6.05 -26.26 7.78
N THR A 107 5.19 -27.11 8.37
CA THR A 107 5.25 -27.46 9.80
C THR A 107 5.98 -28.76 10.08
N THR A 108 6.59 -29.40 9.08
CA THR A 108 7.47 -30.56 9.32
C THR A 108 8.69 -30.13 10.14
N PRO A 109 9.27 -31.04 10.98
CA PRO A 109 10.46 -30.73 11.78
C PRO A 109 11.64 -30.22 10.94
N GLU A 110 11.83 -30.76 9.75
CA GLU A 110 12.89 -30.40 8.81
C GLU A 110 12.71 -28.97 8.31
N GLU A 111 11.50 -28.63 7.85
CA GLU A 111 11.19 -27.28 7.36
C GLU A 111 11.23 -26.24 8.48
N LEU A 112 10.71 -26.54 9.65
CA LEU A 112 10.82 -25.68 10.83
C LEU A 112 12.28 -25.43 11.21
N SER A 113 13.14 -26.45 11.14
CA SER A 113 14.58 -26.30 11.37
C SER A 113 15.24 -25.41 10.32
N ALA A 114 14.87 -25.57 9.03
CA ALA A 114 15.36 -24.73 7.94
C ALA A 114 14.94 -23.27 8.13
N ILE A 115 13.67 -23.02 8.44
CA ILE A 115 13.13 -21.68 8.73
C ILE A 115 13.87 -21.06 9.93
N PHE A 116 14.08 -21.82 11.02
CA PHE A 116 14.82 -21.34 12.18
C PHE A 116 16.25 -20.93 11.82
N ASN A 117 16.95 -21.73 11.04
CA ASN A 117 18.31 -21.43 10.59
C ASN A 117 18.35 -20.16 9.72
N LEU A 118 17.36 -19.97 8.83
CA LEU A 118 17.21 -18.75 8.03
C LEU A 118 17.00 -17.52 8.92
N LEU A 119 16.13 -17.62 9.93
CA LEU A 119 15.89 -16.54 10.89
C LEU A 119 17.14 -16.20 11.71
N MET A 120 17.91 -17.23 12.13
CA MET A 120 19.17 -17.03 12.85
C MET A 120 20.23 -16.38 11.96
N TYR A 121 20.30 -16.75 10.69
CA TYR A 121 21.18 -16.09 9.72
C TYR A 121 20.81 -14.61 9.54
N ALA A 122 19.53 -14.31 9.34
CA ALA A 122 19.03 -12.95 9.22
C ALA A 122 19.32 -12.12 10.50
N LEU A 123 19.09 -12.69 11.68
CA LEU A 123 19.39 -12.06 12.96
C LEU A 123 20.88 -11.72 13.10
N ARG A 124 21.77 -12.65 12.75
CA ARG A 124 23.22 -12.38 12.74
C ARG A 124 23.59 -11.22 11.80
N GLY A 125 22.94 -11.16 10.61
CA GLY A 125 23.11 -10.06 9.68
C GLY A 125 22.72 -8.71 10.29
N ILE A 126 21.55 -8.63 10.94
CA ILE A 126 21.05 -7.43 11.61
C ILE A 126 22.00 -7.01 12.75
N LEU A 127 22.45 -7.94 13.57
CA LEU A 127 23.38 -7.66 14.68
C LEU A 127 24.73 -7.15 14.17
N LYS A 128 25.28 -7.76 13.11
CA LYS A 128 26.51 -7.34 12.45
C LYS A 128 26.38 -5.94 11.84
N ASN A 129 25.20 -5.62 11.30
CA ASN A 129 24.88 -4.30 10.73
C ASN A 129 24.40 -3.29 11.79
N LYS A 130 24.95 -3.33 13.01
CA LYS A 130 24.63 -2.40 14.10
C LYS A 130 23.13 -2.29 14.43
N ARG A 131 22.37 -3.36 14.24
CA ARG A 131 20.90 -3.45 14.42
C ARG A 131 20.09 -2.62 13.42
N ILE A 132 20.68 -2.26 12.29
CA ILE A 132 20.01 -1.62 11.17
C ILE A 132 19.56 -2.71 10.21
N PHE A 133 18.29 -2.68 9.75
CA PHE A 133 17.82 -3.61 8.75
C PHE A 133 18.57 -3.44 7.44
N ILE A 134 18.86 -4.54 6.76
CA ILE A 134 19.37 -4.50 5.39
C ILE A 134 18.31 -3.81 4.52
N ASN A 135 18.73 -2.87 3.67
CA ASN A 135 17.85 -2.05 2.84
C ASN A 135 16.85 -1.18 3.65
N GLU A 136 17.26 -0.72 4.83
CA GLU A 136 16.45 0.23 5.58
C GLU A 136 16.23 1.51 4.76
N LYS A 137 14.95 1.84 4.58
CA LYS A 137 14.52 3.01 3.82
C LYS A 137 14.64 4.29 4.64
N THR A 138 14.89 5.40 3.96
CA THR A 138 14.85 6.73 4.56
C THR A 138 13.46 7.05 5.09
N MET A 139 13.34 8.04 5.95
CA MET A 139 12.04 8.50 6.48
C MET A 139 11.09 8.93 5.38
N ARG A 140 11.61 9.65 4.39
CA ARG A 140 10.83 10.11 3.23
C ARG A 140 10.26 8.92 2.43
N GLU A 141 11.07 7.92 2.15
CA GLU A 141 10.65 6.71 1.44
C GLU A 141 9.62 5.89 2.24
N ARG A 142 9.81 5.75 3.56
CA ARG A 142 8.85 5.04 4.43
C ARG A 142 7.49 5.74 4.43
N ARG A 143 7.49 7.06 4.60
CA ARG A 143 6.28 7.86 4.55
C ARG A 143 5.59 7.73 3.20
N GLN A 144 6.32 7.87 2.10
CA GLN A 144 5.78 7.77 0.75
C GLN A 144 5.21 6.37 0.48
N LYS A 145 5.92 5.30 0.88
CA LYS A 145 5.42 3.92 0.80
C LYS A 145 4.10 3.77 1.56
N TYR A 146 4.03 4.32 2.76
CA TYR A 146 2.80 4.27 3.56
C TYR A 146 1.65 5.02 2.88
N GLU A 147 1.88 6.26 2.47
CA GLU A 147 0.89 7.11 1.82
C GLU A 147 0.38 6.47 0.52
N MET A 148 1.27 5.92 -0.30
CA MET A 148 0.88 5.20 -1.52
C MET A 148 -0.01 3.99 -1.25
N ALA A 149 0.26 3.24 -0.19
CA ALA A 149 -0.53 2.07 0.16
C ALA A 149 -1.84 2.42 0.88
N ALA A 150 -1.85 3.50 1.67
CA ALA A 150 -3.03 3.92 2.44
C ALA A 150 -4.00 4.78 1.61
N ASN A 151 -3.50 5.64 0.74
CA ASN A 151 -4.32 6.53 -0.08
C ASN A 151 -3.70 6.78 -1.48
N PRO A 152 -3.75 5.78 -2.36
CA PRO A 152 -3.15 5.90 -3.70
C PRO A 152 -3.80 6.99 -4.54
N VAL A 153 -5.08 7.35 -4.30
CA VAL A 153 -5.78 8.39 -5.06
C VAL A 153 -5.27 9.78 -4.70
N ALA A 154 -5.02 10.06 -3.42
CA ALA A 154 -4.45 11.34 -3.00
C ALA A 154 -3.02 11.53 -3.55
N VAL A 155 -2.23 10.45 -3.57
CA VAL A 155 -0.88 10.48 -4.15
C VAL A 155 -0.95 10.68 -5.67
N PHE A 156 -1.86 9.96 -6.34
CA PHE A 156 -2.12 10.16 -7.77
C PHE A 156 -2.45 11.62 -8.09
N LEU A 157 -3.37 12.23 -7.35
CA LEU A 157 -3.74 13.64 -7.55
C LEU A 157 -2.54 14.58 -7.39
N ARG A 158 -1.74 14.37 -6.35
CA ARG A 158 -0.55 15.20 -6.10
C ARG A 158 0.48 15.13 -7.23
N ILE A 159 0.61 13.96 -7.89
CA ILE A 159 1.58 13.73 -8.96
C ILE A 159 0.99 14.10 -10.34
N ALA A 160 -0.27 13.76 -10.57
CA ALA A 160 -0.90 13.88 -11.89
C ALA A 160 -1.57 15.24 -12.16
N MET A 161 -1.83 16.02 -11.12
CA MET A 161 -2.42 17.34 -11.25
C MET A 161 -1.41 18.36 -11.76
N ASP A 162 -1.75 19.06 -12.82
CA ASP A 162 -0.95 20.16 -13.34
C ASP A 162 -0.89 21.29 -12.29
N PRO A 163 0.31 21.76 -11.88
CA PRO A 163 0.44 22.89 -10.94
C PRO A 163 -0.26 24.17 -11.41
N GLU A 164 -0.44 24.32 -12.73
CA GLU A 164 -1.14 25.47 -13.35
C GLU A 164 -2.66 25.22 -13.51
N SER A 165 -3.19 24.16 -12.88
CA SER A 165 -4.62 23.86 -12.91
C SER A 165 -5.45 25.00 -12.31
N THR A 166 -6.45 25.43 -13.03
CA THR A 166 -7.38 26.49 -12.61
C THR A 166 -8.77 25.93 -12.32
N GLU A 167 -9.60 26.71 -11.65
CA GLU A 167 -11.00 26.33 -11.38
C GLU A 167 -11.84 26.10 -12.66
N THR A 168 -11.39 26.64 -13.80
CA THR A 168 -12.05 26.46 -15.10
C THR A 168 -11.68 25.15 -15.79
N ASP A 169 -10.54 24.55 -15.42
CA ASP A 169 -10.10 23.28 -16.01
C ASP A 169 -11.02 22.12 -15.61
N ALA A 170 -11.13 21.16 -16.50
CA ALA A 170 -11.93 19.97 -16.26
C ALA A 170 -11.36 18.76 -16.98
N THR A 171 -11.30 17.64 -16.28
CA THR A 171 -10.89 16.35 -16.85
C THR A 171 -12.05 15.37 -16.76
N THR A 172 -12.33 14.65 -17.85
CA THR A 172 -13.41 13.65 -17.83
C THR A 172 -13.08 12.52 -16.86
N LYS A 173 -14.12 11.91 -16.27
CA LYS A 173 -13.92 10.80 -15.33
C LYS A 173 -13.22 9.60 -15.96
N GLU A 174 -13.49 9.36 -17.22
CA GLU A 174 -12.87 8.30 -17.99
C GLU A 174 -11.35 8.53 -18.17
N THR A 175 -10.98 9.74 -18.63
CA THR A 175 -9.57 10.12 -18.79
C THR A 175 -8.81 10.07 -17.47
N ALA A 176 -9.40 10.58 -16.38
CA ALA A 176 -8.80 10.52 -15.06
C ALA A 176 -8.59 9.07 -14.57
N TYR A 177 -9.56 8.19 -14.82
CA TYR A 177 -9.44 6.79 -14.44
C TYR A 177 -8.38 6.03 -15.24
N LEU A 178 -8.29 6.29 -16.55
CA LEU A 178 -7.22 5.72 -17.40
C LEU A 178 -5.83 6.20 -16.94
N ALA A 179 -5.69 7.47 -16.57
CA ALA A 179 -4.45 7.99 -16.00
C ALA A 179 -4.11 7.31 -14.66
N TYR A 180 -5.11 7.10 -13.79
CA TYR A 180 -4.95 6.38 -12.53
C TYR A 180 -4.53 4.91 -12.74
N GLN A 181 -5.08 4.22 -13.74
CA GLN A 181 -4.65 2.86 -14.07
C GLN A 181 -3.18 2.81 -14.51
N LYS A 182 -2.73 3.77 -15.33
CA LYS A 182 -1.32 3.91 -15.72
C LYS A 182 -0.41 4.16 -14.50
N PHE A 183 -0.85 5.06 -13.60
CA PHE A 183 -0.17 5.33 -12.34
C PHE A 183 -0.03 4.05 -11.49
N CYS A 184 -1.12 3.32 -11.28
CA CYS A 184 -1.08 2.07 -10.51
C CYS A 184 -0.13 1.04 -11.14
N LYS A 185 -0.16 0.90 -12.47
CA LYS A 185 0.74 -0.01 -13.19
C LYS A 185 2.21 0.37 -13.00
N HIS A 186 2.53 1.67 -13.09
CA HIS A 186 3.90 2.16 -12.91
C HIS A 186 4.41 1.88 -11.49
N TYR A 187 3.60 2.18 -10.47
CA TYR A 187 3.99 1.97 -9.08
C TYR A 187 3.68 0.57 -8.53
N LYS A 188 3.29 -0.40 -9.39
CA LYS A 188 2.93 -1.77 -9.02
C LYS A 188 1.87 -1.83 -7.90
N LEU A 189 0.89 -0.93 -7.96
CA LEU A 189 -0.23 -0.86 -7.02
C LEU A 189 -1.43 -1.62 -7.57
N ALA A 190 -2.25 -2.17 -6.67
CA ALA A 190 -3.54 -2.74 -7.06
C ALA A 190 -4.47 -1.63 -7.59
N VAL A 191 -5.04 -1.86 -8.77
CA VAL A 191 -5.99 -0.93 -9.39
C VAL A 191 -7.34 -1.09 -8.70
N MET A 192 -7.85 -0.03 -8.06
CA MET A 192 -9.22 -0.06 -7.55
C MET A 192 -10.23 0.15 -8.68
N GLY A 193 -11.42 -0.44 -8.53
CA GLY A 193 -12.49 -0.29 -9.52
C GLY A 193 -12.94 1.17 -9.68
N SER A 194 -13.43 1.52 -10.87
CA SER A 194 -13.82 2.88 -11.25
C SER A 194 -14.81 3.54 -10.28
N THR A 195 -15.75 2.74 -9.73
CA THR A 195 -16.72 3.23 -8.74
C THR A 195 -16.05 3.67 -7.43
N MET A 196 -15.09 2.88 -6.92
CA MET A 196 -14.36 3.21 -5.69
C MET A 196 -13.41 4.36 -5.93
N PHE A 197 -12.69 4.39 -7.06
CA PHE A 197 -11.87 5.52 -7.49
C PHE A 197 -12.68 6.81 -7.52
N GLY A 198 -13.89 6.78 -8.14
CA GLY A 198 -14.76 7.94 -8.18
C GLY A 198 -15.23 8.41 -6.80
N LYS A 199 -15.47 7.49 -5.85
CA LYS A 199 -15.79 7.86 -4.45
C LYS A 199 -14.62 8.53 -3.76
N GLN A 200 -13.41 8.03 -3.96
CA GLN A 200 -12.20 8.63 -3.37
C GLN A 200 -11.87 10.00 -4.00
N MET A 201 -12.00 10.13 -5.32
CA MET A 201 -11.81 11.42 -6.02
C MET A 201 -12.73 12.52 -5.50
N LYS A 202 -14.00 12.20 -5.20
CA LYS A 202 -14.97 13.15 -4.63
C LYS A 202 -14.57 13.75 -3.29
N LEU A 203 -13.70 13.10 -2.54
CA LEU A 203 -13.18 13.66 -1.27
C LEU A 203 -12.20 14.80 -1.50
N HIS A 204 -11.69 14.94 -2.72
CA HIS A 204 -10.63 15.90 -3.06
C HIS A 204 -11.05 16.90 -4.15
N ILE A 205 -11.93 16.51 -5.07
CA ILE A 205 -12.27 17.28 -6.27
C ILE A 205 -13.77 17.23 -6.53
N GLU A 206 -14.30 18.36 -7.03
CA GLU A 206 -15.72 18.51 -7.33
C GLU A 206 -16.14 17.71 -8.57
N ASP A 207 -17.26 16.97 -8.45
CA ASP A 207 -17.92 16.20 -9.52
C ASP A 207 -18.98 17.07 -10.18
N LYS A 208 -18.75 17.49 -11.43
CA LYS A 208 -19.70 18.29 -12.22
C LYS A 208 -20.08 17.62 -13.54
N ARG A 209 -21.16 18.12 -14.13
CA ARG A 209 -21.55 17.78 -15.50
C ARG A 209 -21.26 18.97 -16.39
N GLU A 210 -20.58 18.74 -17.49
CA GLU A 210 -20.29 19.74 -18.50
C GLU A 210 -20.64 19.22 -19.89
N THR A 211 -21.01 20.14 -20.79
CA THR A 211 -21.28 19.81 -22.19
C THR A 211 -20.00 20.02 -22.98
N ILE A 212 -19.39 18.93 -23.44
CA ILE A 212 -18.19 18.93 -24.27
C ILE A 212 -18.58 18.37 -25.63
N ASN A 213 -18.33 19.14 -26.70
CA ASN A 213 -18.67 18.75 -28.07
C ASN A 213 -20.13 18.30 -28.24
N GLY A 214 -21.08 19.01 -27.61
CA GLY A 214 -22.51 18.70 -27.69
C GLY A 214 -22.98 17.50 -26.89
N LYS A 215 -22.09 16.82 -26.15
CA LYS A 215 -22.44 15.69 -25.24
C LYS A 215 -22.23 16.10 -23.78
N THR A 216 -23.22 15.82 -22.95
CA THR A 216 -23.11 16.04 -21.51
C THR A 216 -22.30 14.90 -20.89
N VAL A 217 -21.10 15.22 -20.36
CA VAL A 217 -20.19 14.27 -19.70
C VAL A 217 -19.96 14.66 -18.25
N ARG A 218 -19.61 13.71 -17.42
CA ARG A 218 -19.18 13.97 -16.05
C ARG A 218 -17.70 14.25 -16.03
N VAL A 219 -17.32 15.32 -15.33
CA VAL A 219 -15.94 15.81 -15.22
C VAL A 219 -15.54 16.04 -13.77
N TRP A 220 -14.24 16.03 -13.54
CA TRP A 220 -13.59 16.50 -12.32
C TRP A 220 -13.21 17.98 -12.56
N LYS A 221 -13.85 18.90 -11.82
CA LYS A 221 -13.66 20.34 -11.97
C LYS A 221 -12.42 20.81 -11.21
N GLY A 222 -11.67 21.76 -11.77
CA GLY A 222 -10.41 22.21 -11.19
C GLY A 222 -9.26 21.18 -11.30
N PHE A 223 -9.41 20.17 -12.16
CA PHE A 223 -8.41 19.13 -12.37
C PHE A 223 -8.00 19.01 -13.81
N LYS A 224 -6.74 19.31 -14.07
CA LYS A 224 -6.07 19.12 -15.34
C LYS A 224 -4.89 18.17 -15.16
N LEU A 225 -4.79 17.19 -16.01
CA LEU A 225 -3.66 16.26 -16.01
C LEU A 225 -2.40 16.94 -16.57
N THR A 226 -1.25 16.70 -15.96
CA THR A 226 0.05 17.10 -16.51
C THR A 226 0.26 16.48 -17.89
N LYS A 227 0.95 17.18 -18.79
CA LYS A 227 1.25 16.71 -20.16
C LYS A 227 2.02 15.38 -20.13
N ASP A 228 2.92 15.22 -19.19
CA ASP A 228 3.75 14.02 -18.99
C ASP A 228 2.90 12.79 -18.60
N PHE A 229 1.78 13.03 -17.92
CA PHE A 229 0.86 11.95 -17.52
C PHE A 229 -0.01 11.43 -18.67
N LEU A 230 -0.14 12.21 -19.71
CA LEU A 230 -0.80 11.80 -20.97
C LEU A 230 0.14 10.98 -21.87
N GLY A 231 1.46 11.12 -21.70
CA GLY A 231 2.49 10.47 -22.51
C GLY A 231 3.44 9.52 -21.78
N VAL A 232 4.12 9.97 -20.75
CA VAL A 232 5.14 9.24 -19.98
C VAL A 232 5.10 9.71 -18.54
N VAL A 233 5.25 8.80 -17.57
CA VAL A 233 5.42 9.18 -16.16
C VAL A 233 6.77 9.87 -15.99
N PRO A 234 6.88 11.04 -15.33
CA PRO A 234 8.15 11.77 -15.20
C PRO A 234 9.23 10.92 -14.53
N GLU A 235 10.38 10.79 -15.17
CA GLU A 235 11.55 10.07 -14.63
C GLU A 235 12.15 10.69 -13.36
N GLN A 236 11.79 11.91 -12.99
CA GLN A 236 12.43 12.69 -11.93
C GLN A 236 11.90 12.44 -10.50
N GLU A 237 10.82 11.69 -10.31
CA GLU A 237 10.39 11.18 -9.01
C GLU A 237 10.32 9.65 -8.97
N THR A 238 11.07 8.98 -9.80
CA THR A 238 11.24 7.53 -9.75
C THR A 238 11.97 7.13 -8.48
N LEU A 239 11.23 7.01 -7.42
CA LEU A 239 11.52 5.90 -6.51
C LEU A 239 11.34 4.66 -7.35
N ASP A 240 12.42 3.96 -7.63
CA ASP A 240 12.36 2.69 -8.34
C ASP A 240 11.21 1.87 -7.78
N ALA A 241 10.18 1.61 -8.60
CA ALA A 241 9.02 0.85 -8.15
C ALA A 241 9.44 -0.53 -7.61
N ALA A 242 10.54 -1.08 -8.12
CA ALA A 242 11.21 -2.27 -7.60
C ALA A 242 11.73 -2.09 -6.17
N ASN A 243 12.17 -0.89 -5.79
CA ASN A 243 12.70 -0.58 -4.46
C ASN A 243 11.62 -0.25 -3.42
N ILE A 244 10.39 0.09 -3.82
CA ILE A 244 9.31 0.37 -2.87
C ILE A 244 8.87 -0.92 -2.16
N TRP A 245 8.85 -2.05 -2.86
CA TRP A 245 8.34 -3.32 -2.33
C TRP A 245 9.44 -4.29 -1.89
N GLY A 246 10.73 -3.97 -2.09
CA GLY A 246 11.85 -4.79 -1.61
C GLY A 246 12.00 -6.13 -2.34
N VAL A 247 11.72 -6.17 -3.64
CA VAL A 247 12.00 -7.31 -4.52
C VAL A 247 13.34 -7.07 -5.23
#